data_9b5874724018f51c2e5dabf43f7ffb6a
#
_entry.id   9b5874724018f51c2e5dabf43f7ffb6a
#
_cell.length_a   1.000
_cell.length_b   1.000
_cell.length_c   1.000
_cell.angle_alpha   90.00
_cell.angle_beta   90.00
_cell.angle_gamma   90.00
#
_symmetry.space_group_name_H-M   'P 1'
#
loop_
_entity.id
_entity.type
_entity.pdbx_description
1 polymer ?
#
loop_
_entity_poly.entity_id
_entity_poly.type
_entity_poly.pdbx_seq_one_letter_code
_entity_poly.pdbx_strand_id
1 'polypeptide(L)'
;MAKRIIIVALLLGMTACRTDLFLGKVEGVAASVFAPNGRTPAYRAGVVIKHLETYGYYGETSTSQTGAFSFPAVPDGFYQLSVTSANGLFEAGFYVEVVDGHSPGDVKVTMTPVRVGTFLDVPGRYDNMGLIFSDLGYAYRTVAVEDLARTPNPLEDADIVCLNSGVDTAWAQDEKVVGRLRSFVSGGGRLVVSDQAWPFVKAGWPEKVTWPQDPAVGSGNQDVDASFADADLKRCATVSTWPLRYDLGNWVLPKDTRGTAFVRGDVKTSSGSRDDAPLLLGFADGSGFVVFSTFGWRAQYGRGHLPVRIFNYFVANK
;
A
#
# COMPACT_ATOMS: atom_id res chain seq x y z
N MET A 1 -12.48 47.08 2.12
CA MET A 1 -12.97 46.27 3.24
C MET A 1 -12.45 44.82 3.05
N ALA A 2 -11.48 44.42 3.82
CA ALA A 2 -10.92 43.06 3.70
C ALA A 2 -11.89 42.07 4.34
N LYS A 3 -12.54 41.23 3.54
CA LYS A 3 -13.34 40.10 4.03
C LYS A 3 -12.38 39.02 4.52
N ARG A 4 -12.45 38.73 5.81
CA ARG A 4 -11.72 37.59 6.44
C ARG A 4 -12.32 36.30 5.91
N ILE A 5 -11.49 35.47 5.28
CA ILE A 5 -11.82 34.10 4.90
C ILE A 5 -11.80 33.28 6.20
N ILE A 6 -12.94 32.76 6.60
CA ILE A 6 -13.05 31.85 7.74
C ILE A 6 -13.17 30.44 7.16
N ILE A 7 -12.12 29.64 7.35
CA ILE A 7 -12.19 28.19 7.10
C ILE A 7 -12.76 27.56 8.34
N VAL A 8 -14.02 27.13 8.28
CA VAL A 8 -14.67 26.40 9.38
C VAL A 8 -14.37 24.91 9.21
N ALA A 9 -13.40 24.40 9.97
CA ALA A 9 -13.25 22.97 10.16
C ALA A 9 -14.24 22.52 11.24
N LEU A 10 -15.31 21.85 10.85
CA LEU A 10 -16.27 21.28 11.80
C LEU A 10 -15.72 19.95 12.28
N LEU A 11 -15.30 19.91 13.55
CA LEU A 11 -14.84 18.74 14.28
C LEU A 11 -16.03 17.80 14.57
N LEU A 12 -16.13 16.72 13.83
CA LEU A 12 -16.77 15.49 14.30
C LEU A 12 -15.67 14.44 14.41
N GLY A 13 -15.06 14.36 15.59
CA GLY A 13 -14.25 13.21 16.00
C GLY A 13 -12.98 12.91 15.22
N MET A 14 -12.41 13.86 14.45
CA MET A 14 -11.20 13.66 13.65
C MET A 14 -10.02 14.43 14.24
N THR A 15 -8.95 13.74 14.55
CA THR A 15 -7.65 14.31 14.87
C THR A 15 -7.21 15.27 13.78
N ALA A 16 -6.94 16.49 14.18
CA ALA A 16 -6.59 17.68 13.43
C ALA A 16 -5.98 17.49 12.05
N CYS A 17 -6.73 17.85 11.01
CA CYS A 17 -6.18 18.21 9.71
C CYS A 17 -5.44 19.56 9.88
N ARG A 18 -4.12 19.57 9.97
CA ARG A 18 -3.32 20.80 9.85
C ARG A 18 -3.34 21.24 8.40
N THR A 19 -4.15 22.22 8.09
CA THR A 19 -4.08 22.96 6.81
C THR A 19 -3.05 24.07 7.00
N ASP A 20 -1.83 23.89 6.49
CA ASP A 20 -0.89 24.99 6.33
C ASP A 20 -1.36 25.82 5.13
N LEU A 21 -1.94 26.99 5.42
CA LEU A 21 -2.41 27.95 4.42
C LEU A 21 -1.22 28.69 3.78
N PHE A 22 -0.78 28.22 2.62
CA PHE A 22 0.03 29.04 1.71
C PHE A 22 -0.86 29.80 0.73
N LEU A 23 -0.60 31.11 0.62
CA LEU A 23 -1.44 32.11 -0.06
C LEU A 23 -1.32 32.09 -1.59
N GLY A 24 -1.41 30.92 -2.24
CA GLY A 24 -1.62 30.84 -3.67
C GLY A 24 -3.11 30.60 -3.97
N LYS A 25 -3.68 31.29 -4.95
CA LYS A 25 -4.99 30.96 -5.52
C LYS A 25 -4.78 30.04 -6.71
N VAL A 26 -5.64 29.03 -6.87
CA VAL A 26 -5.71 28.17 -8.05
C VAL A 26 -7.07 28.31 -8.70
N GLU A 27 -7.12 28.23 -10.02
CA GLU A 27 -8.37 28.18 -10.77
C GLU A 27 -9.11 26.88 -10.44
N GLY A 28 -10.38 26.96 -10.13
CA GLY A 28 -11.19 25.84 -9.66
C GLY A 28 -10.76 25.34 -8.28
N VAL A 29 -10.64 24.03 -8.11
CA VAL A 29 -10.21 23.36 -6.86
C VAL A 29 -9.05 22.41 -7.15
N ALA A 30 -7.96 22.55 -6.43
CA ALA A 30 -6.82 21.64 -6.51
C ALA A 30 -6.24 21.34 -5.11
N ALA A 31 -5.78 20.10 -4.92
CA ALA A 31 -5.13 19.70 -3.69
C ALA A 31 -4.19 18.51 -3.92
N SER A 32 -3.40 18.17 -2.89
CA SER A 32 -2.58 16.96 -2.86
C SER A 32 -2.98 16.08 -1.67
N VAL A 33 -3.12 14.79 -1.92
CA VAL A 33 -3.55 13.78 -0.94
C VAL A 33 -2.39 12.88 -0.56
N PHE A 34 -2.25 12.60 0.72
CA PHE A 34 -1.18 11.81 1.28
C PHE A 34 -1.71 10.69 2.19
N ALA A 35 -0.92 9.62 2.32
CA ALA A 35 -1.10 8.60 3.35
C ALA A 35 -1.05 9.23 4.76
N PRO A 36 -1.43 8.51 5.83
CA PRO A 36 -1.48 9.04 7.20
C PRO A 36 -0.19 9.70 7.70
N ASN A 37 0.98 9.36 7.15
CA ASN A 37 2.24 10.04 7.46
C ASN A 37 2.37 11.48 6.89
N GLY A 38 1.41 11.95 6.11
CA GLY A 38 1.38 13.30 5.51
C GLY A 38 2.44 13.56 4.42
N ARG A 39 3.20 12.55 4.00
CA ARG A 39 4.30 12.69 3.03
C ARG A 39 4.28 11.68 1.86
N THR A 40 3.79 10.48 2.08
CA THR A 40 3.67 9.49 1.02
C THR A 40 2.43 9.78 0.17
N PRO A 41 2.56 10.09 -1.14
CA PRO A 41 1.41 10.42 -1.96
C PRO A 41 0.38 9.29 -2.03
N ALA A 42 -0.90 9.63 -1.94
CA ALA A 42 -2.00 8.71 -2.17
C ALA A 42 -2.25 8.62 -3.69
N TYR A 43 -1.77 7.57 -4.32
CA TYR A 43 -1.94 7.35 -5.76
C TYR A 43 -3.30 6.69 -6.06
N ARG A 44 -4.00 7.17 -7.10
CA ARG A 44 -5.31 6.66 -7.56
C ARG A 44 -6.42 6.69 -6.49
N ALA A 45 -6.30 7.54 -5.49
CA ALA A 45 -7.43 7.77 -4.60
C ALA A 45 -8.56 8.47 -5.37
N GLY A 46 -9.77 7.96 -5.27
CA GLY A 46 -10.95 8.59 -5.86
C GLY A 46 -11.29 9.87 -5.11
N VAL A 47 -11.61 10.94 -5.82
CA VAL A 47 -12.00 12.23 -5.25
C VAL A 47 -13.35 12.63 -5.82
N VAL A 48 -14.32 12.84 -4.93
CA VAL A 48 -15.67 13.31 -5.28
C VAL A 48 -15.87 14.71 -4.71
N ILE A 49 -16.37 15.64 -5.51
CA ILE A 49 -16.74 16.99 -5.10
C ILE A 49 -18.25 17.17 -5.16
N LYS A 50 -18.83 17.73 -4.09
CA LYS A 50 -20.25 18.02 -3.94
C LYS A 50 -20.44 19.43 -3.47
N HIS A 51 -21.44 20.12 -4.02
CA HIS A 51 -21.87 21.44 -3.55
C HIS A 51 -22.52 21.30 -2.18
N LEU A 52 -22.08 22.08 -1.20
CA LEU A 52 -22.50 21.90 0.20
C LEU A 52 -23.97 22.28 0.45
N GLU A 53 -24.46 23.35 -0.17
CA GLU A 53 -25.84 23.82 0.05
C GLU A 53 -26.89 22.98 -0.67
N THR A 54 -26.58 22.52 -1.88
CA THR A 54 -27.51 21.74 -2.70
C THR A 54 -27.33 20.23 -2.54
N TYR A 55 -26.26 19.78 -1.88
CA TYR A 55 -25.80 18.40 -1.82
C TYR A 55 -25.63 17.74 -3.20
N GLY A 56 -25.62 18.58 -4.24
CA GLY A 56 -25.49 18.12 -5.63
C GLY A 56 -24.09 17.61 -5.91
N TYR A 57 -24.04 16.45 -6.58
CA TYR A 57 -22.80 15.94 -7.14
C TYR A 57 -22.32 16.91 -8.22
N TYR A 58 -21.06 17.34 -8.14
CA TYR A 58 -20.45 18.22 -9.13
C TYR A 58 -19.51 17.45 -10.07
N GLY A 59 -18.68 16.54 -9.53
CA GLY A 59 -17.76 15.76 -10.35
C GLY A 59 -16.93 14.77 -9.54
N GLU A 60 -16.16 13.98 -10.28
CA GLU A 60 -15.19 13.04 -9.70
C GLU A 60 -13.90 13.05 -10.50
N THR A 61 -12.80 12.69 -9.85
CA THR A 61 -11.47 12.52 -10.43
C THR A 61 -10.68 11.52 -9.58
N SER A 62 -9.42 11.29 -9.94
CA SER A 62 -8.49 10.52 -9.12
C SER A 62 -7.16 11.21 -8.97
N THR A 63 -6.46 10.91 -7.87
CA THR A 63 -5.14 11.46 -7.61
C THR A 63 -4.07 10.88 -8.54
N SER A 64 -3.14 11.73 -8.94
CA SER A 64 -1.94 11.37 -9.72
C SER A 64 -0.90 10.62 -8.87
N GLN A 65 0.24 10.26 -9.47
CA GLN A 65 1.39 9.67 -8.77
C GLN A 65 2.02 10.58 -7.71
N THR A 66 1.74 11.88 -7.75
CA THR A 66 2.15 12.84 -6.71
C THR A 66 1.09 13.08 -5.66
N GLY A 67 -0.04 12.37 -5.74
CA GLY A 67 -1.21 12.58 -4.89
C GLY A 67 -2.05 13.78 -5.31
N ALA A 68 -1.65 14.54 -6.34
CA ALA A 68 -2.36 15.74 -6.77
C ALA A 68 -3.61 15.39 -7.59
N PHE A 69 -4.63 16.24 -7.45
CA PHE A 69 -5.82 16.25 -8.28
C PHE A 69 -6.29 17.70 -8.53
N SER A 70 -7.15 17.90 -9.52
CA SER A 70 -7.80 19.18 -9.77
C SER A 70 -9.19 19.01 -10.38
N PHE A 71 -10.06 19.98 -10.09
CA PHE A 71 -11.32 20.23 -10.77
C PHE A 71 -11.25 21.64 -11.35
N PRO A 72 -11.01 21.81 -12.65
CA PRO A 72 -10.99 23.12 -13.29
C PRO A 72 -12.40 23.69 -13.38
N ALA A 73 -12.52 25.01 -13.40
CA ALA A 73 -13.76 25.74 -13.65
C ALA A 73 -14.92 25.40 -12.70
N VAL A 74 -14.64 25.23 -11.40
CA VAL A 74 -15.67 25.05 -10.36
C VAL A 74 -16.35 26.40 -10.10
N PRO A 75 -17.70 26.50 -10.15
CA PRO A 75 -18.42 27.74 -9.84
C PRO A 75 -18.19 28.20 -8.39
N ASP A 76 -18.50 29.49 -8.15
CA ASP A 76 -18.45 30.03 -6.80
C ASP A 76 -19.39 29.29 -5.87
N GLY A 77 -18.95 29.03 -4.65
CA GLY A 77 -19.74 28.32 -3.63
C GLY A 77 -18.89 27.55 -2.63
N PHE A 78 -19.57 26.84 -1.73
CA PHE A 78 -18.95 25.96 -0.76
C PHE A 78 -19.07 24.50 -1.20
N TYR A 79 -17.96 23.80 -1.15
CA TYR A 79 -17.87 22.40 -1.60
C TYR A 79 -17.31 21.50 -0.53
N GLN A 80 -17.86 20.30 -0.45
CA GLN A 80 -17.30 19.17 0.28
C GLN A 80 -16.58 18.26 -0.70
N LEU A 81 -15.33 17.91 -0.38
CA LEU A 81 -14.59 16.90 -1.08
C LEU A 81 -14.44 15.66 -0.19
N SER A 82 -14.72 14.51 -0.78
CA SER A 82 -14.50 13.20 -0.16
C SER A 82 -13.45 12.47 -0.96
N VAL A 83 -12.45 11.93 -0.27
CA VAL A 83 -11.35 11.16 -0.87
C VAL A 83 -11.41 9.76 -0.31
N THR A 84 -11.28 8.76 -1.20
CA THR A 84 -11.26 7.36 -0.79
C THR A 84 -10.17 6.63 -1.54
N SER A 85 -9.36 5.83 -0.85
CA SER A 85 -8.36 4.96 -1.50
C SER A 85 -9.04 3.97 -2.46
N ALA A 86 -8.34 3.50 -3.47
CA ALA A 86 -8.90 2.60 -4.48
C ALA A 86 -9.51 1.32 -3.88
N ASN A 87 -9.02 0.89 -2.75
CA ASN A 87 -9.53 -0.29 -2.03
C ASN A 87 -10.49 0.04 -0.86
N GLY A 88 -10.81 1.32 -0.64
CA GLY A 88 -11.74 1.74 0.41
C GLY A 88 -11.23 1.68 1.85
N LEU A 89 -9.94 1.36 2.09
CA LEU A 89 -9.40 1.24 3.45
C LEU A 89 -9.03 2.56 4.10
N PHE A 90 -8.87 3.63 3.29
CA PHE A 90 -8.50 4.96 3.76
C PHE A 90 -9.43 6.00 3.18
N GLU A 91 -9.72 7.01 3.97
CA GLU A 91 -10.55 8.12 3.57
C GLU A 91 -10.01 9.46 4.08
N ALA A 92 -10.45 10.54 3.46
CA ALA A 92 -10.31 11.90 3.95
C ALA A 92 -11.48 12.73 3.47
N GLY A 93 -11.80 13.79 4.22
CA GLY A 93 -12.78 14.77 3.82
C GLY A 93 -12.31 16.18 4.16
N PHE A 94 -12.60 17.13 3.29
CA PHE A 94 -12.32 18.54 3.54
C PHE A 94 -13.32 19.45 2.82
N TYR A 95 -13.34 20.70 3.22
CA TYR A 95 -14.23 21.70 2.66
C TYR A 95 -13.40 22.80 1.99
N VAL A 96 -13.94 23.34 0.91
CA VAL A 96 -13.31 24.42 0.18
C VAL A 96 -14.36 25.44 -0.27
N GLU A 97 -14.00 26.71 -0.19
CA GLU A 97 -14.78 27.82 -0.77
C GLU A 97 -14.14 28.22 -2.09
N VAL A 98 -14.94 28.35 -3.13
CA VAL A 98 -14.55 28.90 -4.43
C VAL A 98 -15.14 30.30 -4.53
N VAL A 99 -14.29 31.30 -4.82
CA VAL A 99 -14.66 32.73 -4.98
C VAL A 99 -14.01 33.26 -6.23
N ASP A 100 -14.79 33.86 -7.10
CA ASP A 100 -14.35 34.36 -8.43
C ASP A 100 -13.68 33.23 -9.24
N GLY A 101 -14.21 32.00 -9.15
CA GLY A 101 -13.68 30.82 -9.85
C GLY A 101 -12.37 30.27 -9.26
N HIS A 102 -11.95 30.73 -8.09
CA HIS A 102 -10.67 30.33 -7.49
C HIS A 102 -10.83 29.79 -6.07
N SER A 103 -10.00 28.83 -5.71
CA SER A 103 -9.87 28.31 -4.34
C SER A 103 -8.45 28.53 -3.79
N PRO A 104 -8.22 28.31 -2.45
CA PRO A 104 -6.86 28.28 -1.91
C PRO A 104 -5.99 27.28 -2.63
N GLY A 105 -4.76 27.68 -2.99
CA GLY A 105 -3.74 26.77 -3.53
C GLY A 105 -3.02 25.99 -2.43
N ASP A 106 -2.26 24.98 -2.84
CA ASP A 106 -1.38 24.16 -1.98
C ASP A 106 -2.08 23.44 -0.80
N VAL A 107 -3.36 23.09 -0.97
CA VAL A 107 -4.09 22.32 0.03
C VAL A 107 -3.50 20.90 0.11
N LYS A 108 -3.07 20.51 1.31
CA LYS A 108 -2.59 19.16 1.61
C LYS A 108 -3.59 18.42 2.47
N VAL A 109 -3.97 17.24 2.03
CA VAL A 109 -4.97 16.39 2.71
C VAL A 109 -4.32 15.08 3.10
N THR A 110 -4.43 14.70 4.37
CA THR A 110 -3.92 13.43 4.87
C THR A 110 -5.08 12.47 5.06
N MET A 111 -4.97 11.27 4.48
CA MET A 111 -5.96 10.21 4.65
C MET A 111 -5.85 9.56 6.03
N THR A 112 -6.95 9.02 6.50
CA THR A 112 -7.02 8.22 7.74
C THR A 112 -7.59 6.84 7.41
N PRO A 113 -7.22 5.78 8.17
CA PRO A 113 -7.87 4.48 8.03
C PRO A 113 -9.36 4.59 8.37
N VAL A 114 -10.21 3.96 7.56
CA VAL A 114 -11.66 3.88 7.81
C VAL A 114 -11.93 3.10 9.10
N ARG A 115 -11.12 2.09 9.40
CA ARG A 115 -11.16 1.31 10.64
C ARG A 115 -9.80 1.34 11.35
N VAL A 116 -9.80 1.30 12.66
CA VAL A 116 -8.58 1.31 13.48
C VAL A 116 -8.17 -0.12 13.84
N GLY A 117 -6.87 -0.41 13.78
CA GLY A 117 -6.31 -1.67 14.31
C GLY A 117 -6.35 -2.86 13.36
N THR A 118 -6.47 -2.64 12.07
CA THR A 118 -6.70 -3.64 11.04
C THR A 118 -5.43 -4.14 10.34
N PHE A 119 -4.25 -3.67 10.78
CA PHE A 119 -2.94 -4.08 10.26
C PHE A 119 -2.28 -5.05 11.22
N LEU A 120 -1.90 -6.23 10.72
CA LEU A 120 -1.18 -7.25 11.48
C LEU A 120 0.21 -7.46 10.93
N ASP A 121 1.21 -7.39 11.81
CA ASP A 121 2.59 -7.78 11.54
C ASP A 121 2.88 -9.11 12.25
N VAL A 122 3.13 -10.15 11.45
CA VAL A 122 3.62 -11.44 11.96
C VAL A 122 5.13 -11.42 11.82
N PRO A 123 5.88 -11.26 12.95
CA PRO A 123 7.30 -11.00 12.91
C PRO A 123 8.08 -12.18 12.36
N GLY A 124 9.16 -11.89 11.66
CA GLY A 124 10.16 -12.84 11.21
C GLY A 124 11.55 -12.48 11.72
N ARG A 125 12.46 -13.42 11.65
CA ARG A 125 13.85 -13.21 12.08
C ARG A 125 14.61 -12.24 11.15
N TYR A 126 14.25 -12.23 9.87
CA TYR A 126 15.04 -11.59 8.81
C TYR A 126 14.36 -10.37 8.21
N ASP A 127 13.06 -10.17 8.46
CA ASP A 127 12.32 -9.03 7.95
C ASP A 127 11.44 -8.40 9.04
N ASN A 128 11.04 -7.14 8.82
CA ASN A 128 10.16 -6.40 9.72
C ASN A 128 9.38 -5.34 8.93
N MET A 129 8.25 -5.73 8.37
CA MET A 129 7.36 -4.82 7.66
C MET A 129 6.63 -3.83 8.58
N GLY A 130 6.59 -4.09 9.88
CA GLY A 130 6.09 -3.14 10.88
C GLY A 130 6.80 -1.79 10.86
N LEU A 131 8.08 -1.74 10.45
CA LEU A 131 8.81 -0.48 10.24
C LEU A 131 8.18 0.38 9.14
N ILE A 132 7.69 -0.26 8.07
CA ILE A 132 7.03 0.42 6.95
C ILE A 132 5.64 0.90 7.38
N PHE A 133 4.90 0.11 8.15
CA PHE A 133 3.64 0.55 8.75
C PHE A 133 3.83 1.79 9.62
N SER A 134 4.84 1.79 10.49
CA SER A 134 5.17 2.94 11.34
C SER A 134 5.51 4.18 10.50
N ASP A 135 6.29 4.01 9.44
CA ASP A 135 6.68 5.12 8.56
C ASP A 135 5.50 5.67 7.74
N LEU A 136 4.52 4.82 7.40
CA LEU A 136 3.27 5.23 6.77
C LEU A 136 2.27 5.86 7.74
N GLY A 137 2.54 5.83 9.04
CA GLY A 137 1.62 6.31 10.08
C GLY A 137 0.46 5.35 10.33
N TYR A 138 0.60 4.07 10.00
CA TYR A 138 -0.41 3.05 10.23
C TYR A 138 -0.24 2.43 11.61
N ALA A 139 -1.32 2.44 12.41
CA ALA A 139 -1.35 1.66 13.63
C ALA A 139 -1.46 0.17 13.29
N TYR A 140 -0.59 -0.65 13.85
CA TYR A 140 -0.58 -2.10 13.63
C TYR A 140 -0.45 -2.87 14.95
N ARG A 141 -0.81 -4.13 14.90
CA ARG A 141 -0.60 -5.09 15.99
C ARG A 141 0.40 -6.15 15.56
N THR A 142 1.30 -6.51 16.45
CA THR A 142 2.17 -7.67 16.27
C THR A 142 1.46 -8.91 16.78
N VAL A 143 1.45 -9.97 15.97
CA VAL A 143 0.78 -11.24 16.26
C VAL A 143 1.77 -12.36 15.97
N ALA A 144 1.96 -13.28 16.92
CA ALA A 144 2.80 -14.45 16.68
C ALA A 144 2.11 -15.40 15.68
N VAL A 145 2.89 -16.13 14.88
CA VAL A 145 2.33 -17.01 13.85
C VAL A 145 1.44 -18.12 14.44
N GLU A 146 1.77 -18.65 15.61
CA GLU A 146 0.97 -19.61 16.34
C GLU A 146 -0.39 -19.06 16.80
N ASP A 147 -0.50 -17.76 17.00
CA ASP A 147 -1.76 -17.12 17.37
C ASP A 147 -2.77 -17.14 16.22
N LEU A 148 -2.32 -17.29 14.97
CA LEU A 148 -3.20 -17.49 13.82
C LEU A 148 -4.05 -18.76 13.93
N ALA A 149 -3.62 -19.76 14.73
CA ALA A 149 -4.39 -20.96 15.02
C ALA A 149 -5.35 -20.81 16.21
N ARG A 150 -5.19 -19.76 17.07
CA ARG A 150 -5.95 -19.59 18.33
C ARG A 150 -7.35 -19.03 18.12
N THR A 151 -8.15 -19.08 19.17
CA THR A 151 -9.47 -18.46 19.26
C THR A 151 -9.41 -17.40 20.37
N PRO A 152 -9.88 -16.16 20.16
CA PRO A 152 -10.49 -15.67 18.90
C PRO A 152 -9.51 -15.61 17.74
N ASN A 153 -10.01 -15.66 16.51
CA ASN A 153 -9.18 -15.58 15.31
C ASN A 153 -8.67 -14.14 15.10
N PRO A 154 -7.36 -13.88 15.15
CA PRO A 154 -6.84 -12.51 15.02
C PRO A 154 -7.06 -11.87 13.65
N LEU A 155 -7.44 -12.67 12.63
CA LEU A 155 -7.67 -12.19 11.27
C LEU A 155 -9.09 -11.64 11.04
N GLU A 156 -10.04 -11.86 11.97
CA GLU A 156 -11.44 -11.44 11.78
C GLU A 156 -11.60 -9.92 11.59
N ASP A 157 -10.77 -9.15 12.30
CA ASP A 157 -10.78 -7.68 12.22
C ASP A 157 -9.62 -7.12 11.39
N ALA A 158 -8.86 -7.98 10.71
CA ALA A 158 -7.72 -7.55 9.92
C ALA A 158 -8.12 -7.16 8.49
N ASP A 159 -7.47 -6.14 7.96
CA ASP A 159 -7.53 -5.79 6.54
C ASP A 159 -6.23 -6.17 5.82
N ILE A 160 -5.10 -6.10 6.54
CA ILE A 160 -3.77 -6.39 6.00
C ILE A 160 -3.00 -7.25 6.99
N VAL A 161 -2.37 -8.29 6.46
CA VAL A 161 -1.47 -9.18 7.21
C VAL A 161 -0.13 -9.26 6.51
N CYS A 162 0.95 -9.06 7.25
CA CYS A 162 2.32 -9.24 6.79
C CYS A 162 2.94 -10.47 7.44
N LEU A 163 3.37 -11.44 6.63
CA LEU A 163 4.20 -12.57 7.07
C LEU A 163 5.66 -12.28 6.71
N ASN A 164 6.46 -11.99 7.72
CA ASN A 164 7.84 -11.58 7.52
C ASN A 164 8.78 -12.77 7.29
N SER A 165 9.83 -12.56 6.48
CA SER A 165 10.89 -13.55 6.25
C SER A 165 11.53 -14.00 7.56
N GLY A 166 11.65 -15.33 7.73
CA GLY A 166 12.14 -15.94 8.95
C GLY A 166 11.08 -16.19 10.03
N VAL A 167 9.79 -16.06 9.70
CA VAL A 167 8.69 -16.60 10.48
C VAL A 167 8.80 -18.13 10.56
N ASP A 168 8.31 -18.74 11.63
CA ASP A 168 8.30 -20.20 11.75
C ASP A 168 7.39 -20.84 10.68
N THR A 169 8.01 -21.41 9.67
CA THR A 169 7.33 -21.99 8.50
C THR A 169 6.72 -23.37 8.76
N ALA A 170 6.95 -23.99 9.92
CA ALA A 170 6.24 -25.22 10.30
C ALA A 170 4.70 -24.99 10.33
N TRP A 171 4.27 -23.78 10.68
CA TRP A 171 2.86 -23.38 10.68
C TRP A 171 2.23 -23.32 9.27
N ALA A 172 3.02 -23.34 8.22
CA ALA A 172 2.50 -23.46 6.86
C ALA A 172 1.97 -24.88 6.53
N GLN A 173 2.18 -25.84 7.41
CA GLN A 173 1.62 -27.19 7.32
C GLN A 173 0.36 -27.36 8.20
N ASP A 174 0.05 -26.38 9.03
CA ASP A 174 -1.17 -26.36 9.83
C ASP A 174 -2.37 -25.94 8.97
N GLU A 175 -3.29 -26.86 8.72
CA GLU A 175 -4.46 -26.64 7.85
C GLU A 175 -5.36 -25.51 8.37
N LYS A 176 -5.41 -25.30 9.70
CA LYS A 176 -6.22 -24.24 10.30
C LYS A 176 -5.60 -22.86 10.02
N VAL A 177 -4.27 -22.72 10.14
CA VAL A 177 -3.56 -21.47 9.81
C VAL A 177 -3.70 -21.16 8.33
N VAL A 178 -3.40 -22.11 7.47
CA VAL A 178 -3.49 -21.93 6.01
C VAL A 178 -4.93 -21.66 5.59
N GLY A 179 -5.91 -22.40 6.13
CA GLY A 179 -7.33 -22.19 5.86
C GLY A 179 -7.82 -20.81 6.27
N ARG A 180 -7.37 -20.31 7.41
CA ARG A 180 -7.70 -18.94 7.87
C ARG A 180 -7.09 -17.86 6.99
N LEU A 181 -5.82 -18.01 6.59
CA LEU A 181 -5.18 -17.08 5.66
C LEU A 181 -5.90 -17.04 4.31
N ARG A 182 -6.31 -18.20 3.77
CA ARG A 182 -7.12 -18.26 2.55
C ARG A 182 -8.48 -17.58 2.72
N SER A 183 -9.20 -17.89 3.80
CA SER A 183 -10.49 -17.26 4.09
C SER A 183 -10.37 -15.75 4.26
N PHE A 184 -9.31 -15.29 4.94
CA PHE A 184 -8.98 -13.88 5.09
C PHE A 184 -8.80 -13.20 3.73
N VAL A 185 -7.96 -13.77 2.86
CA VAL A 185 -7.71 -13.20 1.52
C VAL A 185 -8.97 -13.26 0.67
N SER A 186 -9.65 -14.42 0.60
CA SER A 186 -10.86 -14.54 -0.23
C SER A 186 -11.99 -13.61 0.22
N GLY A 187 -12.03 -13.26 1.50
CA GLY A 187 -12.97 -12.29 2.09
C GLY A 187 -12.61 -10.81 1.85
N GLY A 188 -11.50 -10.52 1.16
CA GLY A 188 -11.10 -9.13 0.84
C GLY A 188 -9.81 -8.65 1.54
N GLY A 189 -9.22 -9.48 2.40
CA GLY A 189 -7.97 -9.17 3.09
C GLY A 189 -6.77 -9.15 2.15
N ARG A 190 -5.73 -8.43 2.55
CA ARG A 190 -4.46 -8.34 1.82
C ARG A 190 -3.37 -9.03 2.60
N LEU A 191 -2.71 -9.98 1.96
CA LEU A 191 -1.61 -10.74 2.53
C LEU A 191 -0.31 -10.35 1.83
N VAL A 192 0.65 -9.83 2.59
CA VAL A 192 2.00 -9.54 2.12
C VAL A 192 2.95 -10.55 2.72
N VAL A 193 3.67 -11.26 1.88
CA VAL A 193 4.58 -12.34 2.29
C VAL A 193 5.97 -12.05 1.75
N SER A 194 7.00 -12.12 2.59
CA SER A 194 8.37 -11.89 2.15
C SER A 194 9.24 -13.14 2.23
N ASP A 195 9.98 -13.36 1.15
CA ASP A 195 11.11 -14.28 1.01
C ASP A 195 10.88 -15.65 1.69
N GLN A 196 11.56 -15.96 2.77
CA GLN A 196 11.52 -17.28 3.43
C GLN A 196 10.15 -17.64 4.03
N ALA A 197 9.18 -16.72 4.07
CA ALA A 197 7.79 -17.05 4.40
C ALA A 197 7.01 -17.69 3.22
N TRP A 198 7.65 -17.95 2.08
CA TRP A 198 7.06 -18.57 0.89
C TRP A 198 6.25 -19.86 1.12
N PRO A 199 6.55 -20.72 2.14
CA PRO A 199 5.77 -21.93 2.36
C PRO A 199 4.29 -21.68 2.60
N PHE A 200 3.92 -20.51 3.18
CA PHE A 200 2.53 -20.13 3.35
C PHE A 200 1.84 -19.85 2.00
N VAL A 201 2.55 -19.23 1.06
CA VAL A 201 2.02 -19.02 -0.31
C VAL A 201 1.89 -20.35 -1.05
N LYS A 202 2.88 -21.24 -0.93
CA LYS A 202 2.83 -22.57 -1.54
C LYS A 202 1.69 -23.42 -1.01
N ALA A 203 1.47 -23.41 0.32
CA ALA A 203 0.41 -24.19 0.96
C ALA A 203 -0.99 -23.61 0.66
N GLY A 204 -1.12 -22.28 0.71
CA GLY A 204 -2.41 -21.62 0.51
C GLY A 204 -2.86 -21.57 -0.96
N TRP A 205 -1.93 -21.38 -1.89
CA TRP A 205 -2.22 -21.12 -3.31
C TRP A 205 -1.25 -21.86 -4.24
N PRO A 206 -1.19 -23.18 -4.20
CA PRO A 206 -0.20 -23.98 -4.95
C PRO A 206 -0.32 -23.81 -6.46
N GLU A 207 -1.50 -23.44 -6.96
CA GLU A 207 -1.77 -23.23 -8.38
C GLU A 207 -1.37 -21.83 -8.89
N LYS A 208 -1.13 -20.86 -7.99
CA LYS A 208 -0.85 -19.47 -8.36
C LYS A 208 0.63 -19.19 -8.60
N VAL A 209 1.51 -19.90 -7.90
CA VAL A 209 2.96 -19.72 -8.02
C VAL A 209 3.62 -21.07 -8.22
N THR A 210 4.44 -21.17 -9.25
CA THR A 210 5.24 -22.36 -9.53
C THR A 210 6.60 -22.25 -8.81
N TRP A 211 6.88 -23.19 -7.95
CA TRP A 211 8.13 -23.25 -7.19
C TRP A 211 9.08 -24.28 -7.79
N PRO A 212 10.40 -24.04 -7.81
CA PRO A 212 11.37 -25.10 -8.08
C PRO A 212 11.38 -26.10 -6.93
N GLN A 213 12.04 -27.25 -7.11
CA GLN A 213 12.16 -28.28 -6.07
C GLN A 213 12.83 -27.72 -4.81
N ASP A 214 13.88 -26.94 -4.97
CA ASP A 214 14.51 -26.12 -3.94
C ASP A 214 14.37 -24.65 -4.35
N PRO A 215 13.47 -23.88 -3.72
CA PRO A 215 13.31 -22.47 -4.04
C PRO A 215 14.34 -21.55 -3.38
N ALA A 216 15.08 -22.01 -2.36
CA ALA A 216 16.11 -21.24 -1.68
C ALA A 216 17.41 -21.18 -2.51
N VAL A 217 17.30 -20.68 -3.74
CA VAL A 217 18.37 -20.69 -4.75
C VAL A 217 19.18 -19.40 -4.81
N GLY A 218 18.79 -18.38 -4.06
CA GLY A 218 19.52 -17.11 -4.02
C GLY A 218 20.95 -17.32 -3.53
N SER A 219 21.91 -16.65 -4.16
CA SER A 219 23.33 -16.80 -3.86
C SER A 219 23.91 -15.51 -3.30
N GLY A 220 24.11 -15.50 -1.97
CA GLY A 220 24.80 -14.43 -1.28
C GLY A 220 24.11 -13.06 -1.35
N ASN A 221 24.76 -12.06 -0.81
CA ASN A 221 24.31 -10.68 -0.87
C ASN A 221 24.53 -10.12 -2.28
N GLN A 222 23.51 -9.46 -2.85
CA GLN A 222 23.62 -8.80 -4.13
C GLN A 222 22.74 -7.57 -4.23
N ASP A 223 23.15 -6.61 -5.04
CA ASP A 223 22.31 -5.51 -5.51
C ASP A 223 21.83 -5.85 -6.93
N VAL A 224 20.55 -5.61 -7.19
CA VAL A 224 19.89 -5.94 -8.45
C VAL A 224 19.15 -4.70 -8.96
N ASP A 225 19.46 -4.26 -10.17
CA ASP A 225 18.69 -3.21 -10.84
C ASP A 225 17.43 -3.83 -11.44
N ALA A 226 16.37 -3.83 -10.66
CA ALA A 226 15.10 -4.41 -11.04
C ALA A 226 14.26 -3.44 -11.86
N SER A 227 13.50 -3.95 -12.82
CA SER A 227 12.57 -3.17 -13.65
C SER A 227 11.12 -3.37 -13.21
N PHE A 228 10.29 -2.34 -13.36
CA PHE A 228 8.84 -2.44 -13.16
C PHE A 228 8.19 -3.01 -14.42
N ALA A 229 7.61 -4.20 -14.29
CA ALA A 229 6.87 -4.86 -15.36
C ALA A 229 5.39 -4.43 -15.40
N ASP A 230 4.83 -4.00 -14.27
CA ASP A 230 3.47 -3.47 -14.20
C ASP A 230 3.48 -1.95 -14.44
N ALA A 231 2.66 -1.50 -15.39
CA ALA A 231 2.61 -0.09 -15.80
C ALA A 231 2.05 0.83 -14.71
N ASP A 232 1.10 0.35 -13.90
CA ASP A 232 0.50 1.13 -12.81
C ASP A 232 1.49 1.30 -11.67
N LEU A 233 2.17 0.21 -11.28
CA LEU A 233 3.20 0.27 -10.25
C LEU A 233 4.37 1.16 -10.70
N LYS A 234 4.79 1.08 -11.98
CA LYS A 234 5.81 1.95 -12.56
C LYS A 234 5.42 3.42 -12.47
N ARG A 235 4.16 3.76 -12.79
CA ARG A 235 3.65 5.13 -12.61
C ARG A 235 3.65 5.56 -11.15
N CYS A 236 3.22 4.68 -10.25
CA CYS A 236 3.28 4.94 -8.81
C CYS A 236 4.73 5.18 -8.36
N ALA A 237 5.68 4.37 -8.78
CA ALA A 237 7.09 4.45 -8.40
C ALA A 237 7.77 5.74 -8.90
N THR A 238 7.35 6.29 -10.05
CA THR A 238 7.92 7.48 -10.72
C THR A 238 9.37 7.32 -11.19
N VAL A 239 9.87 6.08 -11.22
CA VAL A 239 11.20 5.70 -11.71
C VAL A 239 11.08 4.47 -12.60
N SER A 240 12.07 4.22 -13.45
CA SER A 240 12.06 3.07 -14.36
C SER A 240 12.62 1.80 -13.74
N THR A 241 13.51 1.95 -12.76
CA THR A 241 14.21 0.86 -12.09
C THR A 241 14.18 1.02 -10.58
N TRP A 242 14.34 -0.09 -9.89
CA TRP A 242 14.44 -0.16 -8.43
C TRP A 242 15.70 -0.92 -8.06
N PRO A 243 16.70 -0.28 -7.41
CA PRO A 243 17.90 -0.96 -6.92
C PRO A 243 17.55 -1.79 -5.68
N LEU A 244 17.22 -3.06 -5.90
CA LEU A 244 16.91 -4.01 -4.83
C LEU A 244 18.16 -4.54 -4.16
N ARG A 245 18.13 -4.66 -2.84
CA ARG A 245 19.17 -5.26 -2.01
C ARG A 245 18.74 -6.63 -1.51
N TYR A 246 19.53 -7.64 -1.80
CA TYR A 246 19.49 -8.94 -1.14
C TYR A 246 20.61 -8.99 -0.11
N ASP A 247 20.25 -9.06 1.17
CA ASP A 247 21.20 -9.04 2.30
C ASP A 247 21.29 -10.35 3.07
N LEU A 248 20.56 -11.38 2.60
CA LEU A 248 20.63 -12.73 3.12
C LEU A 248 21.54 -13.62 2.25
N GLY A 249 22.24 -14.53 2.91
CA GLY A 249 23.13 -15.49 2.22
C GLY A 249 22.37 -16.45 1.29
N ASN A 250 21.10 -16.69 1.60
CA ASN A 250 20.17 -17.43 0.77
C ASN A 250 18.79 -16.75 0.81
N TRP A 251 18.12 -16.72 -0.32
CA TRP A 251 16.79 -16.12 -0.49
C TRP A 251 16.01 -16.91 -1.55
N VAL A 252 14.71 -16.73 -1.59
CA VAL A 252 13.78 -17.59 -2.31
C VAL A 252 13.40 -17.00 -3.67
N LEU A 253 13.42 -17.85 -4.72
CA LEU A 253 13.04 -17.45 -6.07
C LEU A 253 11.97 -18.40 -6.63
N PRO A 254 10.77 -17.92 -6.99
CA PRO A 254 9.78 -18.70 -7.71
C PRO A 254 10.26 -19.00 -9.15
N LYS A 255 9.80 -20.10 -9.70
CA LYS A 255 10.04 -20.42 -11.11
C LYS A 255 9.20 -19.55 -12.03
N ASP A 256 7.91 -19.39 -11.68
CA ASP A 256 6.94 -18.63 -12.45
C ASP A 256 5.71 -18.30 -11.60
N THR A 257 4.84 -17.42 -12.10
CA THR A 257 3.57 -17.08 -11.47
C THR A 257 2.43 -17.01 -12.51
N ARG A 258 1.24 -17.48 -12.14
CA ARG A 258 -0.01 -17.22 -12.88
C ARG A 258 -0.65 -15.88 -12.52
N GLY A 259 -0.06 -15.17 -11.55
CA GLY A 259 -0.43 -13.81 -11.21
C GLY A 259 0.34 -12.77 -12.02
N THR A 260 0.42 -11.56 -11.49
CA THR A 260 1.21 -10.47 -12.06
C THR A 260 2.61 -10.47 -11.47
N ALA A 261 3.65 -10.51 -12.30
CA ALA A 261 4.99 -10.13 -11.87
C ALA A 261 5.11 -8.61 -11.97
N PHE A 262 5.15 -7.93 -10.84
CA PHE A 262 5.20 -6.47 -10.75
C PHE A 262 6.59 -5.91 -10.98
N VAL A 263 7.60 -6.64 -10.49
CA VAL A 263 9.02 -6.27 -10.58
C VAL A 263 9.82 -7.48 -11.04
N ARG A 264 10.72 -7.28 -11.99
CA ARG A 264 11.58 -8.30 -12.56
C ARG A 264 13.04 -7.83 -12.59
N GLY A 265 13.96 -8.77 -12.61
CA GLY A 265 15.39 -8.45 -12.70
C GLY A 265 16.27 -9.67 -12.89
N ASP A 266 17.51 -9.41 -13.26
CA ASP A 266 18.52 -10.45 -13.43
C ASP A 266 19.19 -10.73 -12.09
N VAL A 267 19.20 -11.98 -11.69
CA VAL A 267 19.71 -12.40 -10.38
C VAL A 267 20.74 -13.52 -10.49
N LYS A 268 21.68 -13.54 -9.55
CA LYS A 268 22.61 -14.64 -9.37
C LYS A 268 22.02 -15.65 -8.40
N THR A 269 22.06 -16.92 -8.78
CA THR A 269 21.60 -18.04 -7.95
C THR A 269 22.75 -19.02 -7.70
N SER A 270 22.55 -19.96 -6.80
CA SER A 270 23.51 -21.02 -6.51
C SER A 270 23.82 -21.92 -7.74
N SER A 271 22.89 -21.94 -8.72
CA SER A 271 22.99 -22.71 -9.96
C SER A 271 23.38 -21.88 -11.20
N GLY A 272 23.68 -20.60 -11.05
CA GLY A 272 24.04 -19.67 -12.14
C GLY A 272 23.14 -18.43 -12.17
N SER A 273 23.21 -17.68 -13.27
CA SER A 273 22.36 -16.49 -13.44
C SER A 273 20.97 -16.88 -13.92
N ARG A 274 19.99 -16.09 -13.51
CA ARG A 274 18.61 -16.16 -14.00
C ARG A 274 18.16 -14.79 -14.44
N ASP A 275 17.91 -14.65 -15.74
CA ASP A 275 17.47 -13.41 -16.36
C ASP A 275 15.96 -13.24 -16.22
N ASP A 276 15.53 -11.99 -16.14
CA ASP A 276 14.12 -11.56 -16.06
C ASP A 276 13.29 -12.31 -15.02
N ALA A 277 13.89 -12.61 -13.87
CA ALA A 277 13.22 -13.35 -12.80
C ALA A 277 12.12 -12.50 -12.12
N PRO A 278 10.97 -13.08 -11.72
CA PRO A 278 9.94 -12.38 -10.96
C PRO A 278 10.41 -12.15 -9.52
N LEU A 279 10.62 -10.88 -9.14
CA LEU A 279 11.15 -10.49 -7.82
C LEU A 279 10.07 -9.99 -6.86
N LEU A 280 9.01 -9.40 -7.41
CA LEU A 280 7.80 -9.01 -6.68
C LEU A 280 6.61 -9.43 -7.52
N LEU A 281 5.76 -10.25 -6.98
CA LEU A 281 4.59 -10.78 -7.66
C LEU A 281 3.34 -10.71 -6.78
N GLY A 282 2.18 -10.85 -7.39
CA GLY A 282 0.93 -10.93 -6.66
C GLY A 282 -0.21 -11.44 -7.51
N PHE A 283 -1.27 -11.84 -6.84
CA PHE A 283 -2.47 -12.39 -7.46
C PHE A 283 -3.71 -12.14 -6.59
N ALA A 284 -4.86 -12.07 -7.25
CA ALA A 284 -6.15 -12.01 -6.57
C ALA A 284 -6.62 -13.42 -6.16
N ASP A 285 -7.32 -13.49 -5.03
CA ASP A 285 -8.10 -14.63 -4.59
C ASP A 285 -9.38 -14.14 -3.91
N GLY A 286 -10.55 -14.45 -4.49
CA GLY A 286 -11.81 -13.84 -4.08
C GLY A 286 -11.78 -12.32 -4.25
N SER A 287 -12.11 -11.60 -3.20
CA SER A 287 -12.08 -10.12 -3.16
C SER A 287 -10.74 -9.55 -2.67
N GLY A 288 -9.82 -10.40 -2.24
CA GLY A 288 -8.54 -9.98 -1.67
C GLY A 288 -7.36 -10.20 -2.59
N PHE A 289 -6.17 -9.96 -2.04
CA PHE A 289 -4.95 -9.95 -2.82
C PHE A 289 -3.76 -10.48 -2.01
N VAL A 290 -2.92 -11.29 -2.66
CA VAL A 290 -1.64 -11.77 -2.11
C VAL A 290 -0.50 -11.08 -2.86
N VAL A 291 0.48 -10.59 -2.10
CA VAL A 291 1.76 -10.07 -2.61
C VAL A 291 2.88 -10.94 -2.06
N PHE A 292 3.78 -11.35 -2.91
CA PHE A 292 4.99 -12.06 -2.52
C PHE A 292 6.24 -11.34 -3.05
N SER A 293 7.20 -11.07 -2.16
CA SER A 293 8.52 -10.54 -2.52
C SER A 293 9.61 -11.58 -2.27
N THR A 294 10.57 -11.68 -3.19
CA THR A 294 11.76 -12.54 -3.05
C THR A 294 12.82 -11.94 -2.12
N PHE A 295 12.57 -10.77 -1.58
CA PHE A 295 13.47 -9.97 -0.75
C PHE A 295 12.77 -9.55 0.53
N GLY A 296 13.56 -9.26 1.58
CA GLY A 296 13.08 -8.61 2.79
C GLY A 296 12.83 -7.12 2.57
N TRP A 297 11.69 -6.62 3.01
CA TRP A 297 11.33 -5.20 2.93
C TRP A 297 12.22 -4.32 3.82
N ARG A 298 12.67 -4.87 4.96
CA ARG A 298 13.61 -4.18 5.86
C ARG A 298 14.92 -3.80 5.14
N ALA A 299 15.44 -4.68 4.29
CA ALA A 299 16.66 -4.42 3.52
C ALA A 299 16.49 -3.25 2.53
N GLN A 300 15.25 -2.99 2.09
CA GLN A 300 14.93 -1.89 1.18
C GLN A 300 14.63 -0.59 1.94
N TYR A 301 14.09 -0.67 3.15
CA TYR A 301 13.54 0.47 3.90
C TYR A 301 14.54 1.62 4.07
N GLY A 302 15.79 1.36 4.38
CA GLY A 302 16.82 2.41 4.55
C GLY A 302 17.31 3.07 3.25
N ARG A 303 16.77 2.72 2.08
CA ARG A 303 17.25 3.13 0.74
C ARG A 303 16.37 4.20 0.06
N GLY A 304 15.70 5.03 0.85
CA GLY A 304 14.85 6.12 0.38
C GLY A 304 13.35 5.82 0.50
N HIS A 305 12.52 6.69 -0.09
CA HIS A 305 11.06 6.61 0.04
C HIS A 305 10.40 5.60 -0.93
N LEU A 306 11.13 5.09 -1.90
CA LEU A 306 10.57 4.22 -2.92
C LEU A 306 9.97 2.91 -2.36
N PRO A 307 10.64 2.18 -1.44
CA PRO A 307 10.06 0.98 -0.83
C PRO A 307 8.74 1.24 -0.11
N VAL A 308 8.69 2.32 0.66
CA VAL A 308 7.48 2.73 1.39
C VAL A 308 6.34 3.06 0.42
N ARG A 309 6.63 3.73 -0.68
CA ARG A 309 5.67 4.09 -1.73
C ARG A 309 5.14 2.87 -2.46
N ILE A 310 6.01 1.91 -2.81
CA ILE A 310 5.63 0.65 -3.44
C ILE A 310 4.78 -0.19 -2.49
N PHE A 311 5.18 -0.29 -1.23
CA PHE A 311 4.39 -0.99 -0.22
C PHE A 311 2.99 -0.37 -0.07
N ASN A 312 2.92 0.96 0.06
CA ASN A 312 1.65 1.68 0.12
C ASN A 312 0.77 1.45 -1.11
N TYR A 313 1.35 1.27 -2.29
CA TYR A 313 0.59 0.92 -3.50
C TYR A 313 -0.20 -0.38 -3.31
N PHE A 314 0.41 -1.42 -2.74
CA PHE A 314 -0.30 -2.68 -2.48
C PHE A 314 -1.32 -2.55 -1.35
N VAL A 315 -1.00 -1.76 -0.34
CA VAL A 315 -1.89 -1.53 0.81
C VAL A 315 -3.13 -0.73 0.42
N ALA A 316 -3.00 0.28 -0.44
CA ALA A 316 -4.07 1.23 -0.73
C ALA A 316 -4.76 1.02 -2.09
N ASN A 317 -4.19 0.23 -3.01
CA ASN A 317 -4.68 0.14 -4.39
C ASN A 317 -4.99 -1.29 -4.89
N LYS A 318 -4.61 -2.34 -4.14
CA LYS A 318 -4.86 -3.75 -4.57
C LYS A 318 -5.81 -4.50 -3.64
#